data_037c6a6fe2030f6675d73bc5931e5e68
#
_entry.id   037c6a6fe2030f6675d73bc5931e5e68
#
_cell.length_a   1.000
_cell.length_b   1.000
_cell.length_c   1.000
_cell.angle_alpha   90.00
_cell.angle_beta   90.00
_cell.angle_gamma   90.00
#
_symmetry.space_group_name_H-M   'P 1'
#
loop_
_entity.id
_entity.type
_entity.pdbx_description
1 polymer ?
#
loop_
_entity_poly.entity_id
_entity_poly.type
_entity_poly.pdbx_seq_one_letter_code
_entity_poly.pdbx_strand_id
1 'polypeptide(L)'
;MAKRGVKLTLIGRRLRGAFNRRLVASRGVHTLPDRGSSGAAVAALRRGEVLAIAVDQNMRPSRGVFVDFFGTPACTTPAAAVYALRAGAPLIAAFPTRSKNRTHVVKVCGPFETSERGHRAVIDLTQKVTRAVEQAVRDHPDHWFWVHRRWKTRPPE
;
A
#
# COMPACT_ATOMS: atom_id res chain seq x y z
N MET A 1 -13.51 -8.98 -3.45
CA MET A 1 -13.98 -8.21 -2.29
C MET A 1 -15.22 -7.37 -2.63
N ALA A 2 -15.18 -6.48 -3.61
CA ALA A 2 -16.37 -5.64 -3.94
C ALA A 2 -17.65 -6.45 -4.25
N LYS A 3 -17.55 -7.61 -4.88
CA LYS A 3 -18.70 -8.51 -5.14
C LYS A 3 -19.33 -9.13 -3.88
N ARG A 4 -18.70 -9.02 -2.70
CA ARG A 4 -19.21 -9.52 -1.41
C ARG A 4 -19.69 -8.39 -0.48
N GLY A 5 -20.04 -7.23 -1.03
CA GLY A 5 -20.55 -6.08 -0.24
C GLY A 5 -19.46 -5.23 0.42
N VAL A 6 -18.17 -5.58 0.27
CA VAL A 6 -17.07 -4.78 0.81
C VAL A 6 -16.75 -3.63 -0.14
N LYS A 7 -16.92 -2.40 0.30
CA LYS A 7 -16.53 -1.22 -0.48
C LYS A 7 -15.01 -1.07 -0.48
N LEU A 8 -14.42 -1.16 -1.66
CA LEU A 8 -12.98 -1.04 -1.87
C LEU A 8 -12.64 0.26 -2.57
N THR A 9 -11.79 1.06 -1.94
CA THR A 9 -11.23 2.29 -2.51
C THR A 9 -9.73 2.10 -2.73
N LEU A 10 -9.25 2.36 -3.95
CA LEU A 10 -7.84 2.28 -4.34
C LEU A 10 -7.25 3.68 -4.43
N ILE A 11 -6.13 3.92 -3.77
CA ILE A 11 -5.32 5.13 -3.99
C ILE A 11 -4.24 4.84 -5.02
N GLY A 12 -4.19 5.67 -6.06
CA GLY A 12 -3.20 5.52 -7.10
C GLY A 12 -3.18 6.68 -8.08
N ARG A 13 -2.24 6.63 -9.02
CA ARG A 13 -2.21 7.59 -10.12
C ARG A 13 -3.51 7.48 -10.93
N ARG A 14 -4.00 8.63 -11.37
CA ARG A 14 -5.19 8.69 -12.25
C ARG A 14 -4.97 7.76 -13.45
N LEU A 15 -5.84 6.76 -13.58
CA LEU A 15 -5.77 5.82 -14.69
C LEU A 15 -5.94 6.56 -16.01
N ARG A 16 -4.95 6.44 -16.90
CA ARG A 16 -5.03 6.99 -18.25
C ARG A 16 -5.90 6.07 -19.12
N GLY A 17 -6.74 6.70 -19.96
CA GLY A 17 -7.64 6.01 -20.89
C GLY A 17 -9.01 5.66 -20.29
N ALA A 18 -10.05 5.83 -21.11
CA ALA A 18 -11.44 5.55 -20.73
C ALA A 18 -11.66 4.06 -20.42
N PHE A 19 -10.99 3.18 -21.18
CA PHE A 19 -11.08 1.73 -21.00
C PHE A 19 -10.65 1.30 -19.59
N ASN A 20 -9.47 1.74 -19.13
CA ASN A 20 -8.98 1.40 -17.80
C ASN A 20 -9.90 1.91 -16.67
N ARG A 21 -10.45 3.11 -16.82
CA ARG A 21 -11.41 3.66 -15.84
C ARG A 21 -12.69 2.83 -15.80
N ARG A 22 -13.24 2.45 -16.96
CA ARG A 22 -14.44 1.59 -17.06
C ARG A 22 -14.19 0.21 -16.46
N LEU A 23 -13.02 -0.39 -16.73
CA LEU A 23 -12.66 -1.72 -16.21
C LEU A 23 -12.58 -1.74 -14.70
N VAL A 24 -12.02 -0.71 -14.08
CA VAL A 24 -11.96 -0.59 -12.60
C VAL A 24 -13.35 -0.33 -12.01
N ALA A 25 -14.10 0.58 -12.62
CA ALA A 25 -15.46 0.90 -12.19
C ALA A 25 -16.41 -0.31 -12.28
N SER A 26 -16.32 -1.12 -13.35
CA SER A 26 -17.13 -2.34 -13.51
C SER A 26 -16.88 -3.41 -12.45
N ARG A 27 -15.77 -3.31 -11.73
CA ARG A 27 -15.43 -4.19 -10.60
C ARG A 27 -15.91 -3.65 -9.25
N GLY A 28 -16.62 -2.53 -9.22
CA GLY A 28 -17.09 -1.88 -8.00
C GLY A 28 -15.97 -1.28 -7.15
N VAL A 29 -14.81 -0.95 -7.76
CA VAL A 29 -13.68 -0.34 -7.08
C VAL A 29 -13.70 1.17 -7.31
N HIS A 30 -13.74 1.93 -6.21
CA HIS A 30 -13.55 3.37 -6.25
C HIS A 30 -12.07 3.71 -6.35
N THR A 31 -11.74 4.81 -7.03
CA THR A 31 -10.34 5.28 -7.13
C THR A 31 -10.22 6.71 -6.62
N LEU A 32 -9.25 6.94 -5.77
CA LEU A 32 -8.86 8.27 -5.31
C LEU A 32 -7.48 8.62 -5.90
N PRO A 33 -7.25 9.86 -6.30
CA PRO A 33 -5.95 10.29 -6.76
C PRO A 33 -4.92 10.24 -5.62
N ASP A 34 -3.66 10.02 -5.95
CA ASP A 34 -2.54 9.99 -4.99
C ASP A 34 -2.20 11.37 -4.39
N ARG A 35 -2.84 12.43 -4.88
CA ARG A 35 -2.68 13.80 -4.39
C ARG A 35 -4.03 14.43 -4.05
N GLY A 36 -4.08 15.17 -2.94
CA GLY A 36 -5.26 15.93 -2.53
C GLY A 36 -6.41 15.08 -1.97
N SER A 37 -6.24 13.76 -1.83
CA SER A 37 -7.31 12.85 -1.40
C SER A 37 -7.23 12.39 0.06
N SER A 38 -6.32 12.97 0.87
CA SER A 38 -6.11 12.51 2.25
C SER A 38 -7.39 12.56 3.10
N GLY A 39 -8.17 13.64 3.00
CA GLY A 39 -9.44 13.75 3.72
C GLY A 39 -10.46 12.71 3.28
N ALA A 40 -10.60 12.50 1.96
CA ALA A 40 -11.50 11.50 1.40
C ALA A 40 -11.09 10.07 1.78
N ALA A 41 -9.78 9.80 1.83
CA ALA A 41 -9.23 8.51 2.23
C ALA A 41 -9.56 8.18 3.70
N VAL A 42 -9.31 9.12 4.61
CA VAL A 42 -9.65 8.97 6.04
C VAL A 42 -11.16 8.84 6.24
N ALA A 43 -11.96 9.63 5.52
CA ALA A 43 -13.41 9.55 5.58
C ALA A 43 -13.94 8.18 5.09
N ALA A 44 -13.34 7.61 4.04
CA ALA A 44 -13.69 6.27 3.55
C ALA A 44 -13.42 5.19 4.62
N LEU A 45 -12.25 5.23 5.26
CA LEU A 45 -11.91 4.33 6.37
C LEU A 45 -12.88 4.45 7.55
N ARG A 46 -13.25 5.68 7.94
CA ARG A 46 -14.21 5.92 9.02
C ARG A 46 -15.63 5.43 8.70
N ARG A 47 -15.99 5.29 7.42
CA ARG A 47 -17.23 4.64 6.99
C ARG A 47 -17.15 3.11 6.94
N GLY A 48 -16.02 2.52 7.36
CA GLY A 48 -15.78 1.07 7.31
C GLY A 48 -15.41 0.55 5.90
N GLU A 49 -15.01 1.42 4.98
CA GLU A 49 -14.53 1.01 3.66
C GLU A 49 -13.09 0.50 3.75
N VAL A 50 -12.71 -0.39 2.84
CA VAL A 50 -11.32 -0.84 2.70
C VAL A 50 -10.56 0.12 1.78
N LEU A 51 -9.42 0.62 2.25
CA LEU A 51 -8.51 1.45 1.48
C LEU A 51 -7.29 0.65 1.06
N ALA A 52 -7.07 0.49 -0.25
CA ALA A 52 -5.90 -0.19 -0.79
C ALA A 52 -4.87 0.81 -1.32
N ILE A 53 -3.61 0.61 -0.93
CA ILE A 53 -2.48 1.46 -1.30
C ILE A 53 -1.30 0.57 -1.66
N ALA A 54 -0.71 0.79 -2.84
CA ALA A 54 0.56 0.16 -3.21
C ALA A 54 1.71 0.89 -2.48
N VAL A 55 2.47 0.14 -1.67
CA VAL A 55 3.55 0.69 -0.82
C VAL A 55 4.95 0.28 -1.26
N ASP A 56 5.02 -0.56 -2.25
CA ASP A 56 6.24 -1.21 -2.76
C ASP A 56 7.06 -0.34 -3.73
N GLN A 57 6.57 0.83 -4.12
CA GLN A 57 7.23 1.69 -5.08
C GLN A 57 8.11 2.76 -4.43
N ASN A 58 9.17 3.17 -5.17
CA ASN A 58 10.04 4.27 -4.77
C ASN A 58 9.28 5.60 -4.74
N MET A 59 9.50 6.38 -3.70
CA MET A 59 8.94 7.72 -3.53
C MET A 59 10.00 8.81 -3.71
N ARG A 60 9.56 10.05 -3.91
CA ARG A 60 10.42 11.23 -3.81
C ARG A 60 10.65 11.57 -2.33
N PRO A 61 11.80 12.16 -1.94
CA PRO A 61 12.11 12.49 -0.55
C PRO A 61 11.01 13.31 0.14
N SER A 62 10.43 14.29 -0.59
CA SER A 62 9.37 15.16 -0.06
C SER A 62 8.03 14.46 0.24
N ARG A 63 7.89 13.18 -0.11
CA ARG A 63 6.63 12.42 0.02
C ARG A 63 6.82 11.03 0.63
N GLY A 64 8.02 10.69 1.00
CA GLY A 64 8.36 9.38 1.53
C GLY A 64 9.11 9.47 2.84
N VAL A 65 9.21 8.34 3.51
CA VAL A 65 10.10 8.11 4.63
C VAL A 65 11.10 7.04 4.25
N PHE A 66 12.32 7.12 4.77
CA PHE A 66 13.30 6.08 4.56
C PHE A 66 13.09 4.97 5.58
N VAL A 67 12.94 3.75 5.08
CA VAL A 67 12.85 2.52 5.85
C VAL A 67 13.77 1.48 5.24
N ASP A 68 14.18 0.52 6.03
CA ASP A 68 15.00 -0.57 5.54
C ASP A 68 14.19 -1.50 4.61
N PHE A 69 14.79 -1.88 3.49
CA PHE A 69 14.29 -2.88 2.57
C PHE A 69 15.47 -3.67 1.98
N PHE A 70 15.61 -4.91 2.37
CA PHE A 70 16.76 -5.77 2.08
C PHE A 70 18.10 -5.18 2.54
N GLY A 71 18.16 -4.63 3.76
CA GLY A 71 19.36 -4.03 4.34
C GLY A 71 19.76 -2.68 3.72
N THR A 72 18.92 -2.10 2.86
CA THR A 72 19.21 -0.84 2.16
C THR A 72 18.07 0.16 2.38
N PRO A 73 18.37 1.43 2.76
CA PRO A 73 17.34 2.45 2.93
C PRO A 73 16.55 2.68 1.64
N ALA A 74 15.24 2.55 1.71
CA ALA A 74 14.34 2.72 0.58
C ALA A 74 13.27 3.77 0.90
N CYS A 75 13.17 4.81 0.06
CA CYS A 75 12.18 5.86 0.21
C CYS A 75 10.77 5.31 -0.10
N THR A 76 9.95 5.20 0.94
CA THR A 76 8.66 4.49 0.92
C THR A 76 7.53 5.43 1.28
N THR A 77 6.34 5.24 0.66
CA THR A 77 5.16 6.04 1.01
C THR A 77 4.69 5.73 2.43
N PRO A 78 4.52 6.73 3.31
CA PRO A 78 3.94 6.54 4.63
C PRO A 78 2.40 6.54 4.62
N ALA A 79 1.77 6.69 3.46
CA ALA A 79 0.34 6.97 3.33
C ALA A 79 -0.54 5.93 4.04
N ALA A 80 -0.20 4.64 3.95
CA ALA A 80 -0.97 3.58 4.59
C ALA A 80 -0.96 3.72 6.12
N ALA A 81 0.22 3.95 6.72
CA ALA A 81 0.36 4.17 8.14
C ALA A 81 -0.35 5.47 8.59
N VAL A 82 -0.16 6.56 7.85
CA VAL A 82 -0.79 7.87 8.16
C VAL A 82 -2.32 7.76 8.16
N TYR A 83 -2.90 7.10 7.16
CA TYR A 83 -4.36 7.01 7.08
C TYR A 83 -4.94 6.04 8.10
N ALA A 84 -4.26 4.92 8.37
CA ALA A 84 -4.65 3.99 9.43
C ALA A 84 -4.68 4.68 10.79
N LEU A 85 -3.60 5.38 11.16
CA LEU A 85 -3.51 6.13 12.44
C LEU A 85 -4.56 7.24 12.54
N ARG A 86 -4.76 8.03 11.48
CA ARG A 86 -5.76 9.12 11.48
C ARG A 86 -7.20 8.64 11.55
N ALA A 87 -7.48 7.47 11.02
CA ALA A 87 -8.82 6.89 11.01
C ALA A 87 -9.10 5.99 12.21
N GLY A 88 -8.06 5.57 12.96
CA GLY A 88 -8.16 4.48 13.96
C GLY A 88 -8.47 3.14 13.29
N ALA A 89 -8.06 2.93 12.04
CA ALA A 89 -8.35 1.74 11.28
C ALA A 89 -7.18 0.73 11.36
N PRO A 90 -7.47 -0.59 11.37
CA PRO A 90 -6.42 -1.60 11.34
C PRO A 90 -5.62 -1.54 10.03
N LEU A 91 -4.29 -1.67 10.14
CA LEU A 91 -3.37 -1.72 9.02
C LEU A 91 -2.98 -3.18 8.75
N ILE A 92 -3.28 -3.64 7.54
CA ILE A 92 -2.92 -4.99 7.08
C ILE A 92 -2.14 -4.91 5.76
N ALA A 93 -1.35 -5.92 5.46
CA ALA A 93 -0.75 -6.12 4.14
C ALA A 93 -1.38 -7.33 3.46
N ALA A 94 -1.57 -7.26 2.14
CA ALA A 94 -2.16 -8.33 1.34
C ALA A 94 -1.30 -8.59 0.09
N PHE A 95 -0.91 -9.85 -0.09
CA PHE A 95 0.00 -10.29 -1.15
C PHE A 95 -0.69 -11.30 -2.05
N PRO A 96 -1.17 -10.88 -3.23
CA PRO A 96 -1.73 -11.82 -4.19
C PRO A 96 -0.63 -12.62 -4.89
N THR A 97 -0.73 -13.92 -4.86
CA THR A 97 0.14 -14.84 -5.60
C THR A 97 -0.70 -15.67 -6.57
N ARG A 98 -0.12 -16.06 -7.69
CA ARG A 98 -0.76 -16.92 -8.68
C ARG A 98 -0.27 -18.36 -8.49
N SER A 99 -1.19 -19.29 -8.25
CA SER A 99 -0.84 -20.70 -8.13
C SER A 99 -0.76 -21.38 -9.50
N LYS A 100 -0.17 -22.60 -9.53
CA LYS A 100 0.03 -23.37 -10.77
C LYS A 100 -1.27 -23.67 -11.53
N ASN A 101 -2.40 -23.80 -10.85
CA ASN A 101 -3.72 -24.05 -11.44
C ASN A 101 -4.47 -22.74 -11.81
N ARG A 102 -3.75 -21.63 -12.00
CA ARG A 102 -4.28 -20.29 -12.36
C ARG A 102 -5.23 -19.65 -11.34
N THR A 103 -5.31 -20.18 -10.14
CA THR A 103 -6.02 -19.52 -9.05
C THR A 103 -5.15 -18.44 -8.41
N HIS A 104 -5.79 -17.46 -7.79
CA HIS A 104 -5.09 -16.44 -7.01
C HIS A 104 -5.30 -16.72 -5.52
N VAL A 105 -4.19 -16.79 -4.79
CA VAL A 105 -4.18 -16.87 -3.33
C VAL A 105 -3.75 -15.52 -2.79
N VAL A 106 -4.47 -15.00 -1.80
CA VAL A 106 -4.10 -13.73 -1.15
C VAL A 106 -3.66 -14.05 0.28
N LYS A 107 -2.36 -13.92 0.53
CA LYS A 107 -1.79 -13.98 1.88
C LYS A 107 -2.03 -12.64 2.56
N VAL A 108 -2.61 -12.64 3.76
CA VAL A 108 -2.86 -11.43 4.56
C VAL A 108 -1.98 -11.48 5.80
N CYS A 109 -1.32 -10.36 6.12
CA CYS A 109 -0.48 -10.16 7.28
C CYS A 109 -0.96 -8.97 8.09
N GLY A 110 -0.84 -9.02 9.41
CA GLY A 110 -1.28 -7.98 10.35
C GLY A 110 -2.52 -8.44 11.15
N PRO A 111 -3.20 -7.54 11.87
CA PRO A 111 -2.97 -6.10 11.86
C PRO A 111 -1.58 -5.72 12.42
N PHE A 112 -0.98 -4.67 11.83
CA PHE A 112 0.26 -4.10 12.34
C PHE A 112 -0.05 -3.04 13.40
N GLU A 113 0.56 -3.19 14.55
CA GLU A 113 0.40 -2.31 15.70
C GLU A 113 1.70 -1.58 16.02
N THR A 114 1.59 -0.48 16.75
CA THR A 114 2.74 0.29 17.23
C THR A 114 2.45 0.85 18.63
N SER A 115 3.46 0.83 19.49
CA SER A 115 3.47 1.54 20.77
C SER A 115 3.98 2.98 20.62
N GLU A 116 4.55 3.33 19.47
CA GLU A 116 5.07 4.64 19.17
C GLU A 116 3.95 5.66 18.95
N ARG A 117 4.30 6.95 19.01
CA ARG A 117 3.37 8.06 18.79
C ARG A 117 3.88 9.05 17.74
N GLY A 118 2.96 9.81 17.15
CA GLY A 118 3.30 10.87 16.21
C GLY A 118 4.05 10.35 14.98
N HIS A 119 5.11 11.05 14.61
CA HIS A 119 5.91 10.71 13.44
C HIS A 119 6.62 9.36 13.55
N ARG A 120 7.06 8.98 14.75
CA ARG A 120 7.71 7.68 15.02
C ARG A 120 6.76 6.52 14.75
N ALA A 121 5.48 6.64 15.13
CA ALA A 121 4.46 5.63 14.83
C ALA A 121 4.30 5.40 13.32
N VAL A 122 4.35 6.47 12.53
CA VAL A 122 4.27 6.40 11.07
C VAL A 122 5.47 5.64 10.48
N ILE A 123 6.68 5.95 10.96
CA ILE A 123 7.91 5.28 10.51
C ILE A 123 7.88 3.80 10.91
N ASP A 124 7.55 3.48 12.16
CA ASP A 124 7.49 2.10 12.67
C ASP A 124 6.49 1.25 11.90
N LEU A 125 5.27 1.73 11.69
CA LEU A 125 4.27 1.01 10.89
C LEU A 125 4.69 0.86 9.43
N THR A 126 5.30 1.89 8.83
CA THR A 126 5.81 1.81 7.46
C THR A 126 6.92 0.78 7.36
N GLN A 127 7.81 0.70 8.36
CA GLN A 127 8.87 -0.31 8.42
C GLN A 127 8.30 -1.72 8.58
N LYS A 128 7.31 -1.92 9.44
CA LYS A 128 6.66 -3.22 9.65
C LYS A 128 6.00 -3.73 8.37
N VAL A 129 5.26 -2.86 7.68
CA VAL A 129 4.66 -3.20 6.38
C VAL A 129 5.73 -3.50 5.34
N THR A 130 6.83 -2.73 5.31
CA THR A 130 7.93 -2.94 4.36
C THR A 130 8.63 -4.28 4.60
N ARG A 131 8.82 -4.70 5.85
CA ARG A 131 9.33 -6.05 6.18
C ARG A 131 8.41 -7.15 5.71
N ALA A 132 7.09 -6.96 5.81
CA ALA A 132 6.13 -7.91 5.28
C ALA A 132 6.19 -8.01 3.74
N VAL A 133 6.42 -6.87 3.05
CA VAL A 133 6.68 -6.86 1.60
C VAL A 133 7.97 -7.61 1.28
N GLU A 134 9.05 -7.36 2.02
CA GLU A 134 10.33 -8.06 1.84
C GLU A 134 10.17 -9.57 1.98
N GLN A 135 9.46 -10.02 3.02
CA GLN A 135 9.21 -11.44 3.21
C GLN A 135 8.38 -12.04 2.06
N ALA A 136 7.37 -11.33 1.57
CA ALA A 136 6.59 -11.78 0.42
C ALA A 136 7.43 -11.88 -0.86
N VAL A 137 8.40 -10.98 -1.06
CA VAL A 137 9.35 -11.05 -2.18
C VAL A 137 10.31 -12.23 -2.03
N ARG A 138 10.78 -12.54 -0.81
CA ARG A 138 11.62 -13.72 -0.54
C ARG A 138 10.87 -15.02 -0.80
N ASP A 139 9.59 -15.09 -0.40
CA ASP A 139 8.74 -16.26 -0.60
C ASP A 139 8.40 -16.48 -2.09
N HIS A 140 8.23 -15.39 -2.86
CA HIS A 140 7.78 -15.41 -4.26
C HIS A 140 8.49 -14.35 -5.10
N PRO A 141 9.80 -14.51 -5.37
CA PRO A 141 10.59 -13.50 -6.09
C PRO A 141 10.13 -13.29 -7.54
N ASP A 142 9.50 -14.29 -8.15
CA ASP A 142 8.90 -14.25 -9.47
C ASP A 142 7.62 -13.39 -9.57
N HIS A 143 7.02 -13.02 -8.42
CA HIS A 143 5.85 -12.13 -8.36
C HIS A 143 6.22 -10.67 -8.10
N TRP A 144 7.51 -10.35 -7.96
CA TRP A 144 7.96 -8.99 -7.73
C TRP A 144 8.27 -8.25 -9.03
N PHE A 145 7.91 -6.96 -9.08
CA PHE A 145 8.16 -6.11 -10.23
C PHE A 145 9.60 -5.56 -10.24
N TRP A 146 10.57 -6.39 -10.59
CA TRP A 146 12.02 -6.09 -10.56
C TRP A 146 12.47 -4.94 -11.44
N VAL A 147 11.74 -4.59 -12.51
CA VAL A 147 12.07 -3.45 -13.38
C VAL A 147 11.82 -2.09 -12.70
N HIS A 148 11.15 -2.07 -11.54
CA HIS A 148 10.98 -0.87 -10.76
C HIS A 148 12.25 -0.54 -9.98
N ARG A 149 12.77 0.69 -10.16
CA ARG A 149 13.97 1.17 -9.44
C ARG A 149 13.63 1.51 -7.99
N ARG A 150 13.48 0.50 -7.13
CA ARG A 150 13.02 0.64 -5.75
C ARG A 150 13.90 1.55 -4.88
N TRP A 151 15.21 1.53 -5.11
CA TRP A 151 16.22 2.32 -4.39
C TRP A 151 16.75 3.53 -5.18
N LYS A 152 15.94 4.05 -6.12
CA LYS A 152 16.34 5.21 -6.93
C LYS A 152 16.61 6.45 -6.06
N THR A 153 15.79 6.67 -5.04
CA THR A 153 15.94 7.78 -4.10
C THR A 153 16.85 7.35 -2.96
N ARG A 154 17.92 8.08 -2.74
CA ARG A 154 18.88 7.85 -1.65
C ARG A 154 18.61 8.79 -0.49
N PRO A 155 18.95 8.43 0.78
CA PRO A 155 18.98 9.38 1.88
C PRO A 155 19.91 10.55 1.54
N PRO A 156 19.69 11.75 2.09
CA PRO A 156 20.68 12.82 2.06
C PRO A 156 21.94 12.35 2.81
N GLU A 157 23.08 12.82 2.35
CA GLU A 157 24.39 12.62 3.01
C GLU A 157 24.45 13.39 4.31
#